data_070c13cd9454a08acdb3c1f9be05f6ec
#
_entry.id   070c13cd9454a08acdb3c1f9be05f6ec
#
_cell.length_a   1.000
_cell.length_b   1.000
_cell.length_c   1.000
_cell.angle_alpha   90.00
_cell.angle_beta   90.00
_cell.angle_gamma   90.00
#
_symmetry.space_group_name_H-M   'P 1'
#
loop_
_entity.id
_entity.type
_entity.pdbx_description
1 polymer ?
#
loop_
_entity_poly.entity_id
_entity_poly.type
_entity_poly.pdbx_seq_one_letter_code
_entity_poly.pdbx_strand_id
1 'polypeptide(L)'
;TPVSALIHAATMVAAGVYMLCRVIFIFDATAFFVIACVGGFTSLIAALMATRQDDIKRILAYSTLSQLGFMVMAVGMSHPGGGEGASAAMFHLSTHAMFKALLFLGAGSVICALHHEQNIWKMGGLRDRMPVTYWTFCVGALALMGCPFTSGFYSKDAILLLADPSKGGSALFFIIGVINFVAIRFF
;
A
#
# COMPACT_ATOMS: atom_id res chain seq x y z
N THR A 1 19.91 -0.60 1.27
CA THR A 1 18.66 -0.25 0.57
C THR A 1 18.10 -1.35 -0.35
N PRO A 2 18.85 -2.12 -1.16
CA PRO A 2 18.28 -3.21 -1.96
C PRO A 2 17.56 -4.26 -1.10
N VAL A 3 18.15 -4.65 0.02
CA VAL A 3 17.56 -5.60 0.97
C VAL A 3 16.25 -5.05 1.57
N SER A 4 16.21 -3.76 1.93
CA SER A 4 14.98 -3.14 2.44
C SER A 4 13.89 -3.10 1.38
N ALA A 5 14.21 -2.85 0.12
CA ALA A 5 13.26 -2.88 -0.99
C ALA A 5 12.64 -4.28 -1.16
N LEU A 6 13.46 -5.33 -1.11
CA LEU A 6 12.99 -6.71 -1.20
C LEU A 6 12.13 -7.10 0.01
N ILE A 7 12.60 -6.84 1.24
CA ILE A 7 11.90 -7.23 2.46
C ILE A 7 10.56 -6.50 2.59
N HIS A 8 10.55 -5.17 2.45
CA HIS A 8 9.35 -4.37 2.68
C HIS A 8 8.42 -4.25 1.47
N ALA A 9 8.91 -4.43 0.24
CA ALA A 9 8.08 -4.24 -0.93
C ALA A 9 7.52 -5.55 -1.51
N ALA A 10 8.36 -6.58 -1.68
CA ALA A 10 8.02 -7.67 -2.58
C ALA A 10 7.88 -9.05 -1.93
N THR A 11 8.49 -9.32 -0.75
CA THR A 11 8.62 -10.71 -0.29
C THR A 11 8.04 -10.96 1.09
N MET A 12 8.75 -10.61 2.16
CA MET A 12 8.39 -11.09 3.50
C MET A 12 7.03 -10.59 3.99
N VAL A 13 6.72 -9.32 3.73
CA VAL A 13 5.47 -8.72 4.23
C VAL A 13 4.28 -9.12 3.34
N ALA A 14 4.52 -9.31 2.04
CA ALA A 14 3.53 -9.81 1.09
C ALA A 14 3.11 -11.27 1.37
N ALA A 15 4.01 -12.07 1.95
CA ALA A 15 3.74 -13.47 2.29
C ALA A 15 2.54 -13.64 3.24
N GLY A 16 2.32 -12.71 4.17
CA GLY A 16 1.17 -12.73 5.08
C GLY A 16 -0.17 -12.61 4.34
N VAL A 17 -0.28 -11.65 3.42
CA VAL A 17 -1.49 -11.49 2.59
C VAL A 17 -1.69 -12.70 1.68
N TYR A 18 -0.62 -13.18 1.06
CA TYR A 18 -0.67 -14.37 0.22
C TYR A 18 -1.14 -15.60 1.01
N MET A 19 -0.63 -15.79 2.23
CA MET A 19 -1.05 -16.90 3.10
C MET A 19 -2.55 -16.81 3.41
N LEU A 20 -3.06 -15.63 3.79
CA LEU A 20 -4.49 -15.44 4.03
C LEU A 20 -5.33 -15.80 2.79
N CYS A 21 -4.91 -15.39 1.60
CA CYS A 21 -5.59 -15.74 0.36
C CYS A 21 -5.57 -17.26 0.07
N ARG A 22 -4.53 -17.97 0.47
CA ARG A 22 -4.39 -19.42 0.26
C ARG A 22 -5.23 -20.24 1.21
N VAL A 23 -5.47 -19.76 2.42
CA VAL A 23 -6.26 -20.45 3.45
C VAL A 23 -7.70 -19.93 3.58
N ILE A 24 -8.14 -19.10 2.64
CA ILE A 24 -9.43 -18.41 2.68
C ILE A 24 -10.63 -19.34 2.86
N PHE A 25 -10.54 -20.57 2.37
CA PHE A 25 -11.59 -21.59 2.45
C PHE A 25 -11.81 -22.15 3.86
N ILE A 26 -10.90 -21.88 4.81
CA ILE A 26 -11.01 -22.33 6.20
C ILE A 26 -11.83 -21.32 7.03
N PHE A 27 -11.96 -20.07 6.56
CA PHE A 27 -12.54 -19.00 7.35
C PHE A 27 -14.07 -19.03 7.34
N ASP A 28 -14.62 -18.88 8.53
CA ASP A 28 -16.05 -18.64 8.74
C ASP A 28 -16.38 -17.14 8.60
N ALA A 29 -17.65 -16.80 8.48
CA ALA A 29 -18.15 -15.43 8.35
C ALA A 29 -17.64 -14.50 9.47
N THR A 30 -17.57 -15.01 10.70
CA THR A 30 -17.04 -14.27 11.85
C THR A 30 -15.53 -13.95 11.68
N ALA A 31 -14.76 -14.93 11.18
CA ALA A 31 -13.33 -14.75 10.92
C ALA A 31 -13.09 -13.70 9.83
N PHE A 32 -13.87 -13.71 8.76
CA PHE A 32 -13.81 -12.69 7.70
C PHE A 32 -14.05 -11.29 8.26
N PHE A 33 -15.07 -11.10 9.09
CA PHE A 33 -15.34 -9.81 9.70
C PHE A 33 -14.18 -9.33 10.60
N VAL A 34 -13.61 -10.21 11.43
CA VAL A 34 -12.47 -9.88 12.29
C VAL A 34 -11.24 -9.50 11.45
N ILE A 35 -10.95 -10.26 10.39
CA ILE A 35 -9.83 -9.97 9.45
C ILE A 35 -10.04 -8.61 8.79
N ALA A 36 -11.25 -8.29 8.34
CA ALA A 36 -11.58 -7.01 7.74
C ALA A 36 -11.38 -5.85 8.72
N CYS A 37 -11.84 -5.99 9.96
CA CYS A 37 -11.67 -4.98 11.01
C CYS A 37 -10.20 -4.74 11.34
N VAL A 38 -9.43 -5.80 11.57
CA VAL A 38 -7.99 -5.70 11.89
C VAL A 38 -7.23 -5.08 10.72
N GLY A 39 -7.51 -5.51 9.49
CA GLY A 39 -6.89 -4.96 8.28
C GLY A 39 -7.22 -3.47 8.08
N GLY A 40 -8.48 -3.09 8.20
CA GLY A 40 -8.95 -1.71 8.06
C GLY A 40 -8.34 -0.79 9.12
N PHE A 41 -8.34 -1.22 10.39
CA PHE A 41 -7.77 -0.43 11.49
C PHE A 41 -6.26 -0.26 11.35
N THR A 42 -5.54 -1.33 10.99
CA THR A 42 -4.09 -1.28 10.70
C THR A 42 -3.79 -0.33 9.56
N SER A 43 -4.58 -0.40 8.48
CA SER A 43 -4.44 0.47 7.32
C SER A 43 -4.57 1.95 7.69
N LEU A 44 -5.60 2.30 8.47
CA LEU A 44 -5.87 3.67 8.90
C LEU A 44 -4.77 4.22 9.80
N ILE A 45 -4.41 3.48 10.87
CA ILE A 45 -3.37 3.93 11.81
C ILE A 45 -2.04 4.10 11.09
N ALA A 46 -1.63 3.14 10.28
CA ALA A 46 -0.36 3.23 9.55
C ALA A 46 -0.33 4.41 8.58
N ALA A 47 -1.45 4.73 7.92
CA ALA A 47 -1.55 5.90 7.07
C ALA A 47 -1.37 7.20 7.87
N LEU A 48 -2.05 7.34 9.02
CA LEU A 48 -1.91 8.49 9.89
C LEU A 48 -0.50 8.62 10.47
N MET A 49 0.16 7.52 10.82
CA MET A 49 1.54 7.54 11.30
C MET A 49 2.52 7.96 10.21
N ALA A 50 2.28 7.58 8.95
CA ALA A 50 3.12 7.95 7.83
C ALA A 50 3.16 9.47 7.59
N THR A 51 2.02 10.19 7.77
CA THR A 51 1.95 11.65 7.58
C THR A 51 2.75 12.45 8.60
N ARG A 52 3.17 11.84 9.69
CA ARG A 52 3.93 12.49 10.78
C ARG A 52 5.42 12.14 10.77
N GLN A 53 5.88 11.40 9.76
CA GLN A 53 7.29 11.03 9.66
C GLN A 53 8.06 12.03 8.81
N ASP A 54 9.30 12.31 9.22
CA ASP A 54 10.24 13.18 8.48
C ASP A 54 11.32 12.37 7.74
N ASP A 55 11.37 11.08 7.95
CA ASP A 55 12.36 10.15 7.38
C ASP A 55 11.75 9.43 6.16
N ILE A 56 12.36 9.61 4.98
CA ILE A 56 11.87 9.03 3.72
C ILE A 56 11.68 7.51 3.78
N LYS A 57 12.57 6.78 4.47
CA LYS A 57 12.44 5.33 4.62
C LYS A 57 11.27 4.96 5.53
N ARG A 58 11.07 5.71 6.62
CA ARG A 58 9.95 5.48 7.53
C ARG A 58 8.62 5.78 6.86
N ILE A 59 8.53 6.88 6.10
CA ILE A 59 7.33 7.20 5.31
C ILE A 59 6.99 6.02 4.39
N LEU A 60 7.98 5.52 3.62
CA LEU A 60 7.77 4.39 2.72
C LEU A 60 7.40 3.10 3.45
N ALA A 61 7.96 2.85 4.65
CA ALA A 61 7.64 1.67 5.46
C ALA A 61 6.21 1.74 6.02
N TYR A 62 5.80 2.86 6.63
CA TYR A 62 4.43 3.03 7.13
C TYR A 62 3.39 3.02 6.01
N SER A 63 3.71 3.62 4.87
CA SER A 63 2.82 3.52 3.71
C SER A 63 2.71 2.09 3.16
N THR A 64 3.75 1.27 3.27
CA THR A 64 3.67 -0.17 2.97
C THR A 64 2.75 -0.88 3.95
N LEU A 65 2.92 -0.65 5.26
CA LEU A 65 2.08 -1.24 6.29
C LEU A 65 0.60 -0.86 6.10
N SER A 66 0.32 0.39 5.73
CA SER A 66 -1.01 0.86 5.40
C SER A 66 -1.62 0.11 4.21
N GLN A 67 -0.87 -0.10 3.13
CA GLN A 67 -1.36 -0.82 1.97
C GLN A 67 -1.58 -2.32 2.23
N LEU A 68 -0.75 -2.93 3.07
CA LEU A 68 -0.94 -4.31 3.49
C LEU A 68 -2.20 -4.48 4.34
N GLY A 69 -2.43 -3.56 5.28
CA GLY A 69 -3.68 -3.52 6.03
C GLY A 69 -4.90 -3.39 5.10
N PHE A 70 -4.78 -2.58 4.05
CA PHE A 70 -5.83 -2.41 3.04
C PHE A 70 -6.09 -3.70 2.24
N MET A 71 -5.04 -4.47 1.90
CA MET A 71 -5.18 -5.79 1.27
C MET A 71 -5.80 -6.83 2.22
N VAL A 72 -5.39 -6.84 3.50
CA VAL A 72 -5.98 -7.72 4.53
C VAL A 72 -7.47 -7.41 4.71
N MET A 73 -7.84 -6.13 4.73
CA MET A 73 -9.24 -5.70 4.74
C MET A 73 -9.99 -6.24 3.53
N ALA A 74 -9.39 -6.18 2.33
CA ALA A 74 -9.99 -6.71 1.12
C ALA A 74 -10.25 -8.22 1.21
N VAL A 75 -9.29 -8.99 1.73
CA VAL A 75 -9.49 -10.43 1.98
C VAL A 75 -10.64 -10.67 2.97
N GLY A 76 -10.70 -9.88 4.05
CA GLY A 76 -11.75 -9.95 5.05
C GLY A 76 -13.16 -9.53 4.55
N MET A 77 -13.24 -8.81 3.43
CA MET A 77 -14.51 -8.49 2.77
C MET A 77 -15.00 -9.60 1.83
N SER A 78 -14.28 -10.71 1.70
CA SER A 78 -14.76 -11.88 0.98
C SER A 78 -15.91 -12.55 1.74
N HIS A 79 -16.77 -13.25 0.99
CA HIS A 79 -17.81 -14.10 1.57
C HIS A 79 -17.34 -15.56 1.63
N PRO A 80 -17.89 -16.37 2.52
CA PRO A 80 -17.63 -17.81 2.51
C PRO A 80 -17.94 -18.43 1.14
N GLY A 81 -16.94 -19.04 0.51
CA GLY A 81 -17.05 -19.56 -0.86
C GLY A 81 -16.79 -18.57 -1.99
N GLY A 82 -16.63 -17.26 -1.70
CA GLY A 82 -16.29 -16.23 -2.67
C GLY A 82 -14.81 -15.83 -2.59
N GLY A 83 -14.16 -15.70 -3.74
CA GLY A 83 -12.74 -15.31 -3.85
C GLY A 83 -12.50 -13.86 -4.30
N GLU A 84 -13.54 -13.03 -4.36
CA GLU A 84 -13.44 -11.68 -4.94
C GLU A 84 -12.47 -10.77 -4.17
N GLY A 85 -12.55 -10.75 -2.84
CA GLY A 85 -11.64 -9.98 -2.01
C GLY A 85 -10.20 -10.46 -2.09
N ALA A 86 -9.99 -11.79 -2.15
CA ALA A 86 -8.66 -12.36 -2.36
C ALA A 86 -8.10 -12.01 -3.74
N SER A 87 -8.93 -12.03 -4.78
CA SER A 87 -8.55 -11.64 -6.14
C SER A 87 -8.13 -10.17 -6.20
N ALA A 88 -8.92 -9.28 -5.62
CA ALA A 88 -8.60 -7.85 -5.55
C ALA A 88 -7.34 -7.58 -4.72
N ALA A 89 -7.17 -8.28 -3.58
CA ALA A 89 -5.98 -8.18 -2.74
C ALA A 89 -4.72 -8.65 -3.50
N MET A 90 -4.79 -9.78 -4.23
CA MET A 90 -3.68 -10.30 -5.03
C MET A 90 -3.33 -9.39 -6.21
N PHE A 91 -4.33 -8.81 -6.86
CA PHE A 91 -4.10 -7.82 -7.92
C PHE A 91 -3.36 -6.60 -7.36
N HIS A 92 -3.83 -6.06 -6.23
CA HIS A 92 -3.16 -4.93 -5.59
C HIS A 92 -1.77 -5.31 -5.04
N LEU A 93 -1.57 -6.52 -4.54
CA LEU A 93 -0.28 -7.02 -4.09
C LEU A 93 0.77 -6.99 -5.22
N SER A 94 0.39 -7.46 -6.41
CA SER A 94 1.28 -7.49 -7.56
C SER A 94 1.68 -6.09 -8.03
N THR A 95 0.73 -5.18 -8.16
CA THR A 95 1.00 -3.79 -8.54
C THR A 95 1.79 -3.04 -7.46
N HIS A 96 1.45 -3.27 -6.19
CA HIS A 96 2.13 -2.68 -5.03
C HIS A 96 3.61 -3.07 -4.97
N ALA A 97 3.94 -4.34 -5.20
CA ALA A 97 5.32 -4.81 -5.20
C ALA A 97 6.19 -4.05 -6.22
N MET A 98 5.66 -3.80 -7.42
CA MET A 98 6.37 -3.08 -8.49
C MET A 98 6.67 -1.62 -8.12
N PHE A 99 5.65 -0.82 -7.81
CA PHE A 99 5.88 0.60 -7.54
C PHE A 99 6.59 0.84 -6.19
N LYS A 100 6.43 -0.03 -5.21
CA LYS A 100 7.18 0.07 -3.95
C LYS A 100 8.65 -0.27 -4.10
N ALA A 101 8.98 -1.30 -4.86
CA ALA A 101 10.39 -1.59 -5.17
C ALA A 101 11.05 -0.39 -5.86
N LEU A 102 10.36 0.22 -6.83
CA LEU A 102 10.83 1.42 -7.52
C LEU A 102 11.07 2.59 -6.56
N LEU A 103 10.13 2.88 -5.66
CA LEU A 103 10.24 3.96 -4.67
C LEU A 103 11.37 3.71 -3.67
N PHE A 104 11.52 2.49 -3.14
CA PHE A 104 12.61 2.18 -2.20
C PHE A 104 13.99 2.23 -2.86
N LEU A 105 14.13 1.76 -4.10
CA LEU A 105 15.39 1.87 -4.84
C LEU A 105 15.72 3.32 -5.17
N GLY A 106 14.72 4.11 -5.59
CA GLY A 106 14.87 5.54 -5.81
C GLY A 106 15.26 6.30 -4.55
N ALA A 107 14.59 6.06 -3.43
CA ALA A 107 14.96 6.62 -2.13
C ALA A 107 16.38 6.22 -1.71
N GLY A 108 16.79 4.98 -2.00
CA GLY A 108 18.15 4.52 -1.76
C GLY A 108 19.18 5.29 -2.55
N SER A 109 18.92 5.55 -3.83
CA SER A 109 19.81 6.34 -4.69
C SER A 109 19.93 7.80 -4.20
N VAL A 110 18.80 8.40 -3.78
CA VAL A 110 18.78 9.77 -3.22
C VAL A 110 19.60 9.85 -1.93
N ILE A 111 19.42 8.91 -1.01
CA ILE A 111 20.15 8.86 0.27
C ILE A 111 21.65 8.68 0.05
N CYS A 112 22.06 7.86 -0.91
CA CYS A 112 23.48 7.71 -1.26
C CYS A 112 24.06 8.99 -1.84
N ALA A 113 23.32 9.72 -2.67
CA ALA A 113 23.77 10.98 -3.27
C ALA A 113 23.88 12.12 -2.25
N LEU A 114 23.09 12.07 -1.16
CA LEU A 114 23.05 13.09 -0.10
C LEU A 114 23.84 12.66 1.15
N HIS A 115 24.91 11.89 1.00
CA HIS A 115 25.78 11.50 2.12
C HIS A 115 25.02 10.86 3.30
N HIS A 116 24.05 9.99 3.01
CA HIS A 116 23.21 9.28 3.98
C HIS A 116 22.20 10.13 4.76
N GLU A 117 21.91 11.36 4.33
CA GLU A 117 20.79 12.13 4.89
C GLU A 117 19.47 11.41 4.56
N GLN A 118 18.56 11.33 5.55
CA GLN A 118 17.27 10.67 5.42
C GLN A 118 16.08 11.61 5.68
N ASN A 119 16.35 12.80 6.22
CA ASN A 119 15.34 13.79 6.53
C ASN A 119 14.85 14.48 5.24
N ILE A 120 13.56 14.37 4.93
CA ILE A 120 12.95 14.94 3.72
C ILE A 120 13.09 16.46 3.63
N TRP A 121 13.12 17.15 4.77
CA TRP A 121 13.25 18.61 4.82
C TRP A 121 14.63 19.13 4.43
N LYS A 122 15.63 18.26 4.45
CA LYS A 122 16.99 18.56 4.03
C LYS A 122 17.30 18.09 2.60
N MET A 123 16.33 17.42 1.94
CA MET A 123 16.45 16.94 0.57
C MET A 123 15.87 17.97 -0.40
N GLY A 124 16.62 18.33 -1.44
CA GLY A 124 16.12 19.25 -2.46
C GLY A 124 17.07 19.38 -3.65
N GLY A 125 16.60 19.99 -4.74
CA GLY A 125 17.42 20.31 -5.92
C GLY A 125 17.98 19.11 -6.69
N LEU A 126 17.39 17.93 -6.55
CA LEU A 126 17.90 16.68 -7.13
C LEU A 126 17.49 16.46 -8.59
N ARG A 127 16.53 17.22 -9.10
CA ARG A 127 16.02 17.07 -10.47
C ARG A 127 17.12 17.15 -11.52
N ASP A 128 17.99 18.16 -11.39
CA ASP A 128 19.06 18.41 -12.36
C ASP A 128 20.28 17.51 -12.16
N ARG A 129 20.50 17.05 -10.92
CA ARG A 129 21.62 16.16 -10.57
C ARG A 129 21.33 14.69 -10.85
N MET A 130 20.07 14.26 -10.71
CA MET A 130 19.65 12.87 -10.83
C MET A 130 18.33 12.76 -11.62
N PRO A 131 18.30 13.15 -12.90
CA PRO A 131 17.04 13.21 -13.68
C PRO A 131 16.36 11.86 -13.82
N VAL A 132 17.10 10.76 -13.98
CA VAL A 132 16.52 9.40 -14.09
C VAL A 132 15.84 9.01 -12.79
N THR A 133 16.50 9.17 -11.65
CA THR A 133 15.92 8.86 -10.33
C THR A 133 14.71 9.74 -10.04
N TYR A 134 14.73 11.00 -10.42
CA TYR A 134 13.61 11.91 -10.27
C TYR A 134 12.36 11.41 -11.01
N TRP A 135 12.48 11.09 -12.29
CA TRP A 135 11.33 10.65 -13.09
C TRP A 135 10.81 9.27 -12.65
N THR A 136 11.70 8.33 -12.36
CA THR A 136 11.28 7.01 -11.86
C THR A 136 10.58 7.12 -10.50
N PHE A 137 11.08 7.98 -9.60
CA PHE A 137 10.44 8.23 -8.31
C PHE A 137 9.07 8.89 -8.48
N CYS A 138 8.94 9.88 -9.38
CA CYS A 138 7.66 10.51 -9.70
C CYS A 138 6.63 9.50 -10.21
N VAL A 139 7.01 8.63 -11.14
CA VAL A 139 6.12 7.58 -11.66
C VAL A 139 5.67 6.62 -10.53
N GLY A 140 6.60 6.20 -9.68
CA GLY A 140 6.28 5.36 -8.51
C GLY A 140 5.35 6.06 -7.50
N ALA A 141 5.56 7.35 -7.25
CA ALA A 141 4.73 8.16 -6.38
C ALA A 141 3.31 8.34 -6.94
N LEU A 142 3.17 8.63 -8.24
CA LEU A 142 1.88 8.73 -8.92
C LEU A 142 1.11 7.39 -8.86
N ALA A 143 1.80 6.26 -9.03
CA ALA A 143 1.20 4.94 -8.90
C ALA A 143 0.78 4.66 -7.45
N LEU A 144 1.59 5.04 -6.46
CA LEU A 144 1.26 4.91 -5.04
C LEU A 144 0.05 5.78 -4.65
N MET A 145 -0.02 7.02 -5.13
CA MET A 145 -1.16 7.91 -4.93
C MET A 145 -2.45 7.42 -5.60
N GLY A 146 -2.34 6.54 -6.58
CA GLY A 146 -3.48 6.07 -7.37
C GLY A 146 -4.01 7.16 -8.30
N CYS A 147 -3.12 7.81 -9.05
CA CYS A 147 -3.53 8.71 -10.12
C CYS A 147 -4.26 7.93 -11.23
N PRO A 148 -5.29 8.51 -11.88
CA PRO A 148 -5.92 7.90 -13.04
C PRO A 148 -4.88 7.42 -14.05
N PHE A 149 -5.16 6.29 -14.72
CA PHE A 149 -4.28 5.61 -15.68
C PHE A 149 -3.02 4.95 -15.10
N THR A 150 -2.83 4.94 -13.77
CA THR A 150 -1.77 4.16 -13.12
C THR A 150 -2.29 2.82 -12.63
N SER A 151 -1.39 1.83 -12.49
CA SER A 151 -1.76 0.50 -11.97
C SER A 151 -2.34 0.55 -10.55
N GLY A 152 -1.86 1.49 -9.73
CA GLY A 152 -2.36 1.71 -8.37
C GLY A 152 -3.79 2.23 -8.30
N PHE A 153 -4.26 2.96 -9.32
CA PHE A 153 -5.65 3.41 -9.41
C PHE A 153 -6.59 2.22 -9.56
N TYR A 154 -6.40 1.41 -10.58
CA TYR A 154 -7.28 0.27 -10.87
C TYR A 154 -7.30 -0.77 -9.74
N SER A 155 -6.16 -1.05 -9.13
CA SER A 155 -6.09 -2.04 -8.07
C SER A 155 -6.72 -1.56 -6.76
N LYS A 156 -6.64 -0.28 -6.42
CA LYS A 156 -7.33 0.29 -5.26
C LYS A 156 -8.83 0.44 -5.48
N ASP A 157 -9.22 0.83 -6.68
CA ASP A 157 -10.62 0.93 -7.07
C ASP A 157 -11.32 -0.42 -6.97
N ALA A 158 -10.67 -1.51 -7.41
CA ALA A 158 -11.18 -2.86 -7.24
C ALA A 158 -11.48 -3.22 -5.77
N ILE A 159 -10.64 -2.79 -4.82
CA ILE A 159 -10.88 -3.01 -3.38
C ILE A 159 -11.99 -2.10 -2.85
N LEU A 160 -12.05 -0.84 -3.28
CA LEU A 160 -13.12 0.09 -2.88
C LEU A 160 -14.49 -0.36 -3.39
N LEU A 161 -14.56 -0.93 -4.59
CA LEU A 161 -15.81 -1.49 -5.15
C LEU A 161 -16.36 -2.65 -4.33
N LEU A 162 -15.52 -3.44 -3.67
CA LEU A 162 -15.97 -4.50 -2.75
C LEU A 162 -16.56 -3.92 -1.45
N ALA A 163 -16.05 -2.78 -1.02
CA ALA A 163 -16.52 -2.09 0.18
C ALA A 163 -17.78 -1.23 -0.07
N ASP A 164 -18.17 -1.02 -1.33
CA ASP A 164 -19.25 -0.11 -1.73
C ASP A 164 -20.59 -0.54 -1.13
N PRO A 165 -21.22 0.30 -0.27
CA PRO A 165 -22.51 -0.01 0.34
C PRO A 165 -23.63 -0.19 -0.67
N SER A 166 -23.55 0.44 -1.84
CA SER A 166 -24.57 0.31 -2.91
C SER A 166 -24.60 -1.08 -3.53
N LYS A 167 -23.51 -1.84 -3.39
CA LYS A 167 -23.34 -3.22 -3.88
C LYS A 167 -23.39 -4.27 -2.78
N GLY A 168 -23.85 -3.89 -1.57
CA GLY A 168 -23.93 -4.79 -0.44
C GLY A 168 -22.68 -4.82 0.45
N GLY A 169 -21.71 -3.96 0.19
CA GLY A 169 -20.53 -3.79 1.04
C GLY A 169 -20.82 -3.03 2.33
N SER A 170 -19.84 -2.92 3.20
CA SER A 170 -19.97 -2.21 4.48
C SER A 170 -19.54 -0.75 4.36
N ALA A 171 -20.44 0.17 4.75
CA ALA A 171 -20.16 1.60 4.79
C ALA A 171 -18.91 1.93 5.64
N LEU A 172 -18.69 1.21 6.73
CA LEU A 172 -17.51 1.38 7.58
C LEU A 172 -16.21 1.13 6.79
N PHE A 173 -16.10 0.01 6.10
CA PHE A 173 -14.91 -0.34 5.33
C PHE A 173 -14.72 0.56 4.11
N PHE A 174 -15.81 1.02 3.50
CA PHE A 174 -15.76 2.02 2.44
C PHE A 174 -15.15 3.33 2.92
N ILE A 175 -15.62 3.86 4.06
CA ILE A 175 -15.08 5.09 4.68
C ILE A 175 -13.60 4.92 5.02
N ILE A 176 -13.21 3.81 5.64
CA ILE A 176 -11.81 3.51 5.96
C ILE A 176 -10.96 3.48 4.68
N GLY A 177 -11.45 2.85 3.62
CA GLY A 177 -10.78 2.79 2.33
C GLY A 177 -10.59 4.16 1.68
N VAL A 178 -11.60 5.01 1.71
CA VAL A 178 -11.54 6.38 1.18
C VAL A 178 -10.56 7.23 2.00
N ILE A 179 -10.60 7.17 3.33
CA ILE A 179 -9.65 7.90 4.19
C ILE A 179 -8.22 7.44 3.91
N ASN A 180 -7.99 6.14 3.79
CA ASN A 180 -6.67 5.59 3.43
C ASN A 180 -6.20 6.10 2.06
N PHE A 181 -7.09 6.09 1.06
CA PHE A 181 -6.79 6.58 -0.28
C PHE A 181 -6.42 8.07 -0.29
N VAL A 182 -7.12 8.88 0.50
CA VAL A 182 -6.82 10.32 0.65
C VAL A 182 -5.52 10.51 1.42
N ALA A 183 -5.33 9.83 2.56
CA ALA A 183 -4.14 9.99 3.40
C ALA A 183 -2.83 9.69 2.66
N ILE A 184 -2.83 8.71 1.75
CA ILE A 184 -1.64 8.36 0.95
C ILE A 184 -1.20 9.48 -0.01
N ARG A 185 -2.08 10.40 -0.36
CA ARG A 185 -1.73 11.55 -1.21
C ARG A 185 -0.93 12.63 -0.47
N PHE A 186 -0.89 12.59 0.85
CA PHE A 186 -0.14 13.53 1.69
C PHE A 186 1.30 13.07 1.99
N PHE A 187 1.71 11.90 1.55
CA PHE A 187 3.10 11.43 1.63
C PHE A 187 3.84 11.79 0.33
#